data_9bf3717228a21c880c036988f9f02b14
#
_entry.id   9bf3717228a21c880c036988f9f02b14
#
_cell.length_a   1.000
_cell.length_b   1.000
_cell.length_c   1.000
_cell.angle_alpha   90.00
_cell.angle_beta   90.00
_cell.angle_gamma   90.00
#
_symmetry.space_group_name_H-M   'P 1'
#
loop_
_entity.id
_entity.type
_entity.pdbx_description
1 polymer ?
#
loop_
_entity_poly.entity_id
_entity_poly.type
_entity_poly.pdbx_seq_one_letter_code
_entity_poly.pdbx_strand_id
1 'polypeptide(L)'
;MKLATWNVNSLSIRLPHLLAWLAEVQPDAVVLQETKLVDAKFPHAELKEAGWHAEFFGQKTYNGVALISKLPATDIVRNIPGHADEQARVIAGTIGEVRIVGGYFPNGQAPGSDKFAYKMGWLTALKDWLATELAAHPKLVLMGDFNIAPEDRDVHDPVLWYGQIHCTPEERAHFQALVGLGLHDAFRLLDQPPKLWSWWDYRNLAFRKNQGLRIDHILVSEPLRAGVKACTIDKAQRKLERPSDHAPVTVEIEL
;
A
#
# COMPACT_ATOMS: atom_id res chain seq x y z
N MET A 1 -13.58 9.63 7.32
CA MET A 1 -13.16 8.24 7.02
C MET A 1 -11.69 8.09 7.27
N LYS A 2 -11.26 7.05 8.01
CA LYS A 2 -9.85 6.75 8.29
C LYS A 2 -9.44 5.50 7.52
N LEU A 3 -8.50 5.62 6.60
CA LEU A 3 -7.99 4.52 5.77
C LEU A 3 -6.52 4.27 6.03
N ALA A 4 -6.08 3.03 5.87
CA ALA A 4 -4.68 2.69 6.08
C ALA A 4 -4.16 1.66 5.08
N THR A 5 -2.85 1.62 4.92
CA THR A 5 -2.13 0.56 4.21
C THR A 5 -0.95 0.07 5.05
N TRP A 6 -0.69 -1.24 5.02
CA TRP A 6 0.41 -1.83 5.75
C TRP A 6 0.92 -3.12 5.09
N ASN A 7 2.13 -3.09 4.58
CA ASN A 7 2.84 -4.31 4.23
C ASN A 7 3.26 -5.02 5.53
N VAL A 8 2.63 -6.15 5.83
CA VAL A 8 2.86 -6.91 7.08
C VAL A 8 4.00 -7.92 6.98
N ASN A 9 4.56 -8.12 5.79
CA ASN A 9 5.66 -9.06 5.55
C ASN A 9 5.45 -10.41 6.28
N SER A 10 4.40 -11.13 5.93
CA SER A 10 3.82 -12.33 6.54
C SER A 10 2.80 -12.03 7.66
N LEU A 11 1.53 -12.21 7.32
CA LEU A 11 0.42 -12.02 8.26
C LEU A 11 0.46 -13.04 9.40
N SER A 12 0.87 -14.29 9.15
CA SER A 12 0.96 -15.31 10.21
C SER A 12 1.83 -14.87 11.39
N ILE A 13 2.88 -14.10 11.11
CA ILE A 13 3.82 -13.62 12.13
C ILE A 13 3.28 -12.34 12.79
N ARG A 14 2.61 -11.48 12.02
CA ARG A 14 2.19 -10.13 12.45
C ARG A 14 0.71 -10.04 12.80
N LEU A 15 -0.04 -11.16 12.80
CA LEU A 15 -1.45 -11.14 13.19
C LEU A 15 -1.68 -10.52 14.59
N PRO A 16 -0.91 -10.87 15.64
CA PRO A 16 -1.08 -10.21 16.94
C PRO A 16 -0.83 -8.69 16.89
N HIS A 17 0.17 -8.24 16.10
CA HIS A 17 0.44 -6.81 15.92
C HIS A 17 -0.71 -6.12 15.18
N LEU A 18 -1.22 -6.76 14.12
CA LEU A 18 -2.36 -6.25 13.36
C LEU A 18 -3.60 -6.09 14.24
N LEU A 19 -3.96 -7.13 15.01
CA LEU A 19 -5.15 -7.09 15.88
C LEU A 19 -5.03 -6.01 16.96
N ALA A 20 -3.85 -5.88 17.59
CA ALA A 20 -3.59 -4.82 18.56
C ALA A 20 -3.68 -3.43 17.93
N TRP A 21 -3.08 -3.25 16.74
CA TRP A 21 -3.10 -2.00 16.01
C TRP A 21 -4.53 -1.63 15.53
N LEU A 22 -5.30 -2.59 15.04
CA LEU A 22 -6.70 -2.39 14.67
C LEU A 22 -7.56 -1.96 15.87
N ALA A 23 -7.32 -2.54 17.05
CA ALA A 23 -8.03 -2.18 18.28
C ALA A 23 -7.67 -0.77 18.76
N GLU A 24 -6.43 -0.33 18.58
CA GLU A 24 -5.95 0.99 18.99
C GLU A 24 -6.36 2.09 18.00
N VAL A 25 -6.03 1.91 16.70
CA VAL A 25 -6.17 2.94 15.67
C VAL A 25 -7.60 3.05 15.14
N GLN A 26 -8.35 1.94 15.15
CA GLN A 26 -9.74 1.88 14.69
C GLN A 26 -9.95 2.47 13.29
N PRO A 27 -9.17 2.08 12.26
CA PRO A 27 -9.42 2.57 10.90
C PRO A 27 -10.79 2.10 10.40
N ASP A 28 -11.37 2.79 9.43
CA ASP A 28 -12.57 2.29 8.74
C ASP A 28 -12.22 1.15 7.78
N ALA A 29 -11.03 1.22 7.17
CA ALA A 29 -10.46 0.11 6.41
C ALA A 29 -8.92 0.16 6.40
N VAL A 30 -8.31 -1.02 6.24
CA VAL A 30 -6.88 -1.18 5.99
C VAL A 30 -6.64 -2.18 4.86
N VAL A 31 -5.72 -1.84 3.96
CA VAL A 31 -5.22 -2.77 2.95
C VAL A 31 -3.88 -3.34 3.40
N LEU A 32 -3.78 -4.66 3.41
CA LEU A 32 -2.54 -5.36 3.73
C LEU A 32 -1.83 -5.84 2.47
N GLN A 33 -0.50 -5.85 2.51
CA GLN A 33 0.36 -6.45 1.50
C GLN A 33 1.26 -7.50 2.14
N GLU A 34 1.74 -8.43 1.32
CA GLU A 34 2.58 -9.55 1.72
C GLU A 34 1.97 -10.41 2.85
N THR A 35 0.70 -10.76 2.71
CA THR A 35 0.05 -11.69 3.65
C THR A 35 0.75 -13.06 3.65
N LYS A 36 1.31 -13.50 2.50
CA LYS A 36 2.08 -14.74 2.31
C LYS A 36 1.30 -15.99 2.71
N LEU A 37 -0.01 -15.95 2.58
CA LEU A 37 -0.93 -17.03 2.90
C LEU A 37 -1.78 -17.39 1.70
N VAL A 38 -2.07 -18.67 1.53
CA VAL A 38 -3.18 -19.10 0.68
C VAL A 38 -4.51 -18.76 1.36
N ASP A 39 -5.55 -18.56 0.57
CA ASP A 39 -6.86 -18.15 1.08
C ASP A 39 -7.39 -19.08 2.20
N ALA A 40 -7.19 -20.38 2.07
CA ALA A 40 -7.62 -21.37 3.08
C ALA A 40 -6.92 -21.22 4.46
N LYS A 41 -5.83 -20.46 4.54
CA LYS A 41 -5.08 -20.20 5.78
C LYS A 41 -5.19 -18.75 6.26
N PHE A 42 -6.01 -17.95 5.59
CA PHE A 42 -6.23 -16.57 6.00
C PHE A 42 -6.99 -16.54 7.35
N PRO A 43 -6.57 -15.71 8.33
CA PRO A 43 -7.14 -15.68 9.68
C PRO A 43 -8.51 -14.96 9.71
N HIS A 44 -9.45 -15.44 8.89
CA HIS A 44 -10.77 -14.83 8.76
C HIS A 44 -11.58 -14.91 10.04
N ALA A 45 -11.47 -16.03 10.79
CA ALA A 45 -12.21 -16.23 12.03
C ALA A 45 -11.76 -15.25 13.11
N GLU A 46 -10.45 -15.07 13.29
CA GLU A 46 -9.85 -14.18 14.28
C GLU A 46 -10.21 -12.72 13.99
N LEU A 47 -10.17 -12.30 12.73
CA LEU A 47 -10.58 -10.95 12.33
C LEU A 47 -12.08 -10.73 12.56
N LYS A 48 -12.92 -11.70 12.22
CA LYS A 48 -14.37 -11.65 12.45
C LYS A 48 -14.71 -11.57 13.95
N GLU A 49 -14.03 -12.34 14.78
CA GLU A 49 -14.20 -12.32 16.25
C GLU A 49 -13.79 -10.94 16.81
N ALA A 50 -12.77 -10.31 16.23
CA ALA A 50 -12.35 -8.94 16.55
C ALA A 50 -13.26 -7.85 15.95
N GLY A 51 -14.35 -8.22 15.26
CA GLY A 51 -15.35 -7.28 14.71
C GLY A 51 -15.02 -6.72 13.33
N TRP A 52 -14.16 -7.41 12.57
CA TRP A 52 -13.72 -6.95 11.26
C TRP A 52 -14.23 -7.85 10.12
N HIS A 53 -14.64 -7.23 9.02
CA HIS A 53 -14.84 -7.89 7.74
C HIS A 53 -13.50 -7.97 7.00
N ALA A 54 -13.30 -9.02 6.21
CA ALA A 54 -12.07 -9.18 5.43
C ALA A 54 -12.37 -9.81 4.08
N GLU A 55 -11.90 -9.15 3.04
CA GLU A 55 -11.76 -9.68 1.70
C GLU A 55 -10.26 -9.89 1.43
N PHE A 56 -9.90 -10.99 0.80
CA PHE A 56 -8.50 -11.35 0.62
C PHE A 56 -8.27 -12.09 -0.68
N PHE A 57 -7.04 -12.02 -1.15
CA PHE A 57 -6.54 -12.73 -2.30
C PHE A 57 -5.09 -13.10 -2.05
N GLY A 58 -4.82 -14.38 -1.88
CA GLY A 58 -3.54 -14.88 -1.42
C GLY A 58 -2.93 -15.94 -2.30
N GLN A 59 -1.66 -16.20 -2.06
CA GLN A 59 -0.91 -17.30 -2.66
C GLN A 59 0.13 -17.83 -1.66
N LYS A 60 0.63 -19.02 -1.93
CA LYS A 60 1.63 -19.67 -1.07
C LYS A 60 2.96 -18.91 -1.10
N THR A 61 3.53 -18.66 0.07
CA THR A 61 4.91 -18.18 0.29
C THR A 61 5.16 -16.70 -0.02
N TYR A 62 4.59 -16.17 -1.10
CA TYR A 62 4.84 -14.79 -1.58
C TYR A 62 3.55 -14.02 -1.75
N ASN A 63 3.67 -12.70 -1.92
CA ASN A 63 2.56 -11.80 -2.26
C ASN A 63 1.36 -11.92 -1.30
N GLY A 64 0.16 -11.73 -1.80
CA GLY A 64 -1.07 -11.76 -1.02
C GLY A 64 -1.46 -10.37 -0.53
N VAL A 65 -2.72 -10.03 -0.75
CA VAL A 65 -3.33 -8.75 -0.37
C VAL A 65 -4.64 -9.01 0.36
N ALA A 66 -5.01 -8.10 1.26
CA ALA A 66 -6.29 -8.15 1.95
C ALA A 66 -6.85 -6.76 2.17
N LEU A 67 -8.17 -6.62 2.08
CA LEU A 67 -8.94 -5.45 2.48
C LEU A 67 -9.73 -5.82 3.75
N ILE A 68 -9.37 -5.21 4.87
CA ILE A 68 -10.00 -5.41 6.17
C ILE A 68 -10.76 -4.14 6.50
N SER A 69 -12.02 -4.25 6.95
CA SER A 69 -12.89 -3.09 7.14
C SER A 69 -13.93 -3.29 8.24
N LYS A 70 -14.42 -2.19 8.83
CA LYS A 70 -15.52 -2.19 9.81
C LYS A 70 -16.86 -2.54 9.17
N LEU A 71 -17.09 -2.07 7.96
CA LEU A 71 -18.28 -2.38 7.17
C LEU A 71 -17.91 -3.37 6.06
N PRO A 72 -18.84 -4.26 5.66
CA PRO A 72 -18.57 -5.16 4.53
C PRO A 72 -18.29 -4.35 3.26
N ALA A 73 -17.27 -4.75 2.51
CA ALA A 73 -16.97 -4.19 1.21
C ALA A 73 -17.83 -4.86 0.12
N THR A 74 -18.23 -4.10 -0.89
CA THR A 74 -18.95 -4.57 -2.08
C THR A 74 -18.09 -4.46 -3.32
N ASP A 75 -18.56 -5.00 -4.45
CA ASP A 75 -17.91 -4.89 -5.77
C ASP A 75 -16.43 -5.30 -5.74
N ILE A 76 -16.18 -6.47 -5.14
CA ILE A 76 -14.81 -6.96 -4.94
C ILE A 76 -14.18 -7.37 -6.27
N VAL A 77 -12.99 -6.83 -6.53
CA VAL A 77 -12.15 -7.20 -7.67
C VAL A 77 -10.81 -7.74 -7.14
N ARG A 78 -10.35 -8.86 -7.72
CA ARG A 78 -9.06 -9.48 -7.42
C ARG A 78 -8.18 -9.47 -8.65
N ASN A 79 -6.97 -8.94 -8.51
CA ASN A 79 -6.05 -8.58 -9.59
C ASN A 79 -6.63 -7.57 -10.60
N ILE A 80 -5.80 -7.20 -11.58
CA ILE A 80 -6.15 -6.24 -12.62
C ILE A 80 -6.98 -6.96 -13.70
N PRO A 81 -8.26 -6.58 -13.92
CA PRO A 81 -9.07 -7.20 -14.95
C PRO A 81 -8.42 -7.10 -16.33
N GLY A 82 -8.43 -8.22 -17.08
CA GLY A 82 -7.86 -8.28 -18.42
C GLY A 82 -6.33 -8.38 -18.48
N HIS A 83 -5.63 -8.29 -17.35
CA HIS A 83 -4.20 -8.55 -17.27
C HIS A 83 -3.96 -9.95 -16.71
N ALA A 84 -3.36 -10.81 -17.55
CA ALA A 84 -3.05 -12.19 -17.15
C ALA A 84 -1.87 -12.19 -16.16
N ASP A 85 -2.17 -12.29 -14.88
CA ASP A 85 -1.20 -12.37 -13.79
C ASP A 85 -1.69 -13.33 -12.71
N GLU A 86 -0.89 -14.34 -12.41
CA GLU A 86 -1.19 -15.32 -11.34
C GLU A 86 -0.80 -14.82 -9.94
N GLN A 87 -0.04 -13.72 -9.86
CA GLN A 87 0.43 -13.19 -8.58
C GLN A 87 -0.66 -12.36 -7.89
N ALA A 88 -0.93 -12.69 -6.62
CA ALA A 88 -1.94 -12.03 -5.81
C ALA A 88 -1.45 -10.64 -5.34
N ARG A 89 -1.69 -9.60 -6.15
CA ARG A 89 -1.13 -8.26 -5.95
C ARG A 89 -2.15 -7.14 -5.79
N VAL A 90 -3.39 -7.33 -6.25
CA VAL A 90 -4.41 -6.29 -6.20
C VAL A 90 -5.69 -6.84 -5.58
N ILE A 91 -6.30 -6.04 -4.71
CA ILE A 91 -7.66 -6.23 -4.24
C ILE A 91 -8.37 -4.88 -4.22
N ALA A 92 -9.57 -4.83 -4.76
CA ALA A 92 -10.39 -3.63 -4.70
C ALA A 92 -11.78 -3.94 -4.15
N GLY A 93 -12.37 -2.96 -3.49
CA GLY A 93 -13.73 -3.05 -2.95
C GLY A 93 -14.28 -1.65 -2.66
N THR A 94 -15.60 -1.55 -2.58
CA THR A 94 -16.29 -0.30 -2.26
C THR A 94 -16.79 -0.35 -0.82
N ILE A 95 -16.48 0.67 -0.02
CA ILE A 95 -16.96 0.83 1.35
C ILE A 95 -17.71 2.14 1.46
N GLY A 96 -19.03 2.07 1.67
CA GLY A 96 -19.88 3.24 1.55
C GLY A 96 -19.85 3.80 0.12
N GLU A 97 -19.38 5.02 -0.05
CA GLU A 97 -19.25 5.67 -1.36
C GLU A 97 -17.80 5.73 -1.87
N VAL A 98 -16.86 5.15 -1.13
CA VAL A 98 -15.43 5.22 -1.46
C VAL A 98 -14.96 3.91 -2.06
N ARG A 99 -14.44 3.97 -3.29
CA ARG A 99 -13.76 2.87 -3.96
C ARG A 99 -12.33 2.79 -3.44
N ILE A 100 -11.96 1.63 -2.90
CA ILE A 100 -10.61 1.37 -2.39
C ILE A 100 -9.94 0.38 -3.32
N VAL A 101 -8.78 0.76 -3.85
CA VAL A 101 -7.91 -0.11 -4.63
C VAL A 101 -6.62 -0.30 -3.85
N GLY A 102 -6.40 -1.53 -3.41
CA GLY A 102 -5.21 -1.93 -2.65
C GLY A 102 -4.22 -2.68 -3.52
N GLY A 103 -2.95 -2.28 -3.51
CA GLY A 103 -1.92 -2.86 -4.34
C GLY A 103 -0.64 -3.25 -3.59
N TYR A 104 -0.07 -4.40 -3.98
CA TYR A 104 1.31 -4.78 -3.71
C TYR A 104 2.09 -4.74 -5.03
N PHE A 105 2.70 -3.60 -5.30
CA PHE A 105 3.42 -3.38 -6.56
C PHE A 105 4.66 -4.27 -6.62
N PRO A 106 5.00 -4.81 -7.78
CA PRO A 106 6.20 -5.62 -7.90
C PRO A 106 7.46 -4.90 -7.43
N ASN A 107 8.35 -5.59 -6.71
CA ASN A 107 9.63 -5.02 -6.28
C ASN A 107 10.53 -4.67 -7.48
N GLY A 108 10.62 -5.57 -8.48
CA GLY A 108 11.43 -5.37 -9.68
C GLY A 108 12.88 -5.86 -9.54
N GLN A 109 13.33 -6.22 -8.36
CA GLN A 109 14.63 -6.80 -8.02
C GLN A 109 15.84 -5.91 -8.36
N ALA A 110 16.07 -5.62 -9.64
CA ALA A 110 17.15 -4.75 -10.12
C ALA A 110 16.79 -4.13 -11.47
N PRO A 111 17.21 -2.88 -11.74
CA PRO A 111 17.02 -2.25 -13.04
C PRO A 111 17.56 -3.12 -14.17
N GLY A 112 16.80 -3.24 -15.26
CA GLY A 112 17.16 -4.04 -16.44
C GLY A 112 16.96 -5.56 -16.31
N SER A 113 16.48 -6.06 -15.17
CA SER A 113 16.13 -7.47 -15.00
C SER A 113 14.75 -7.81 -15.59
N ASP A 114 14.48 -9.11 -15.83
CA ASP A 114 13.15 -9.59 -16.25
C ASP A 114 12.06 -9.20 -15.24
N LYS A 115 12.40 -9.16 -13.92
CA LYS A 115 11.47 -8.73 -12.89
C LYS A 115 11.21 -7.22 -12.93
N PHE A 116 12.18 -6.44 -13.38
CA PHE A 116 11.97 -5.03 -13.63
C PHE A 116 11.06 -4.80 -14.84
N ALA A 117 11.29 -5.54 -15.94
CA ALA A 117 10.41 -5.50 -17.12
C ALA A 117 8.97 -5.90 -16.76
N TYR A 118 8.80 -6.96 -15.95
CA TYR A 118 7.49 -7.35 -15.40
C TYR A 118 6.87 -6.20 -14.58
N LYS A 119 7.62 -5.53 -13.71
CA LYS A 119 7.14 -4.38 -12.94
C LYS A 119 6.62 -3.27 -13.85
N MET A 120 7.37 -2.91 -14.90
CA MET A 120 6.97 -1.85 -15.84
C MET A 120 5.68 -2.20 -16.59
N GLY A 121 5.55 -3.44 -17.06
CA GLY A 121 4.32 -3.92 -17.71
C GLY A 121 3.12 -3.93 -16.76
N TRP A 122 3.34 -4.38 -15.52
CA TRP A 122 2.30 -4.41 -14.47
C TRP A 122 1.83 -2.99 -14.10
N LEU A 123 2.75 -2.02 -13.97
CA LEU A 123 2.42 -0.61 -13.68
C LEU A 123 1.61 0.02 -14.81
N THR A 124 1.92 -0.32 -16.07
CA THR A 124 1.14 0.14 -17.22
C THR A 124 -0.28 -0.42 -17.17
N ALA A 125 -0.44 -1.72 -16.94
CA ALA A 125 -1.75 -2.36 -16.81
C ALA A 125 -2.57 -1.78 -15.64
N LEU A 126 -1.93 -1.56 -14.49
CA LEU A 126 -2.59 -0.93 -13.35
C LEU A 126 -3.10 0.47 -13.69
N LYS A 127 -2.28 1.31 -14.31
CA LYS A 127 -2.67 2.67 -14.71
C LYS A 127 -3.86 2.66 -15.66
N ASP A 128 -3.84 1.78 -16.67
CA ASP A 128 -4.91 1.71 -17.66
C ASP A 128 -6.23 1.25 -17.03
N TRP A 129 -6.19 0.28 -16.12
CA TRP A 129 -7.36 -0.13 -15.36
C TRP A 129 -7.86 0.97 -14.41
N LEU A 130 -6.97 1.66 -13.71
CA LEU A 130 -7.36 2.76 -12.80
C LEU A 130 -8.07 3.90 -13.53
N ALA A 131 -7.74 4.15 -14.80
CA ALA A 131 -8.47 5.14 -15.59
C ALA A 131 -9.96 4.75 -15.75
N THR A 132 -10.27 3.45 -15.90
CA THR A 132 -11.65 2.97 -15.96
C THR A 132 -12.32 2.98 -14.59
N GLU A 133 -11.59 2.61 -13.53
CA GLU A 133 -12.11 2.67 -12.14
C GLU A 133 -12.45 4.11 -11.72
N LEU A 134 -11.60 5.08 -12.04
CA LEU A 134 -11.84 6.50 -11.75
C LEU A 134 -13.06 7.06 -12.47
N ALA A 135 -13.31 6.62 -13.71
CA ALA A 135 -14.50 7.02 -14.46
C ALA A 135 -15.79 6.45 -13.85
N ALA A 136 -15.74 5.22 -13.33
CA ALA A 136 -16.87 4.55 -12.70
C ALA A 136 -17.07 4.99 -11.23
N HIS A 137 -15.99 5.27 -10.52
CA HIS A 137 -15.96 5.58 -9.10
C HIS A 137 -15.17 6.87 -8.83
N PRO A 138 -15.80 8.05 -8.94
CA PRO A 138 -15.11 9.33 -8.77
C PRO A 138 -14.42 9.50 -7.40
N LYS A 139 -14.98 8.93 -6.32
CA LYS A 139 -14.36 8.89 -4.99
C LYS A 139 -13.52 7.62 -4.85
N LEU A 140 -12.27 7.66 -5.30
CA LEU A 140 -11.36 6.53 -5.32
C LEU A 140 -10.10 6.80 -4.50
N VAL A 141 -9.65 5.78 -3.75
CA VAL A 141 -8.38 5.76 -3.04
C VAL A 141 -7.55 4.58 -3.54
N LEU A 142 -6.38 4.85 -4.10
CA LEU A 142 -5.35 3.85 -4.39
C LEU A 142 -4.34 3.85 -3.26
N MET A 143 -4.13 2.71 -2.62
CA MET A 143 -3.17 2.62 -1.52
C MET A 143 -2.44 1.28 -1.48
N GLY A 144 -1.23 1.27 -0.95
CA GLY A 144 -0.44 0.05 -0.87
C GLY A 144 1.05 0.29 -0.73
N ASP A 145 1.79 -0.81 -0.85
CA ASP A 145 3.23 -0.79 -1.06
C ASP A 145 3.51 -0.65 -2.56
N PHE A 146 3.93 0.54 -2.96
CA PHE A 146 4.19 0.84 -4.38
C PHE A 146 5.57 0.39 -4.82
N ASN A 147 6.46 0.08 -3.85
CA ASN A 147 7.85 -0.20 -4.17
C ASN A 147 8.50 0.90 -5.04
N ILE A 148 8.07 2.15 -4.88
CA ILE A 148 8.57 3.34 -5.57
C ILE A 148 8.71 4.48 -4.56
N ALA A 149 9.90 5.10 -4.52
CA ALA A 149 10.14 6.38 -3.87
C ALA A 149 10.04 7.49 -4.93
N PRO A 150 8.95 8.29 -4.93
CA PRO A 150 8.64 9.18 -6.05
C PRO A 150 9.64 10.31 -6.28
N GLU A 151 10.26 10.79 -5.20
CA GLU A 151 11.12 11.96 -5.22
C GLU A 151 12.36 11.78 -4.34
N ASP A 152 13.34 12.65 -4.49
CA ASP A 152 14.58 12.59 -3.69
C ASP A 152 14.33 12.81 -2.19
N ARG A 153 13.30 13.58 -1.84
CA ARG A 153 12.86 13.72 -0.44
C ARG A 153 12.16 12.49 0.15
N ASP A 154 11.94 11.45 -0.65
CA ASP A 154 11.37 10.16 -0.22
C ASP A 154 12.43 9.10 0.08
N VAL A 155 13.71 9.46 0.01
CA VAL A 155 14.83 8.60 0.29
C VAL A 155 15.80 9.24 1.29
N HIS A 156 16.46 8.42 2.12
CA HIS A 156 17.38 8.93 3.13
C HIS A 156 18.72 9.45 2.54
N ASP A 157 19.10 8.95 1.38
CA ASP A 157 20.31 9.35 0.64
C ASP A 157 20.02 9.36 -0.86
N PRO A 158 19.62 10.50 -1.44
CA PRO A 158 19.26 10.59 -2.85
C PRO A 158 20.41 10.28 -3.81
N VAL A 159 21.65 10.52 -3.41
CA VAL A 159 22.83 10.22 -4.24
C VAL A 159 23.06 8.73 -4.33
N LEU A 160 22.98 8.03 -3.20
CA LEU A 160 23.16 6.58 -3.13
C LEU A 160 22.03 5.84 -3.89
N TRP A 161 20.80 6.35 -3.79
CA TRP A 161 19.61 5.68 -4.35
C TRP A 161 19.30 6.07 -5.78
N TYR A 162 20.00 7.06 -6.36
CA TYR A 162 19.74 7.46 -7.74
C TYR A 162 19.93 6.29 -8.72
N GLY A 163 18.90 6.01 -9.50
CA GLY A 163 18.90 4.91 -10.47
C GLY A 163 18.90 3.50 -9.88
N GLN A 164 18.83 3.35 -8.54
CA GLN A 164 18.62 2.04 -7.90
C GLN A 164 17.14 1.66 -7.96
N ILE A 165 16.86 0.36 -7.72
CA ILE A 165 15.47 -0.13 -7.62
C ILE A 165 14.68 0.74 -6.61
N HIS A 166 13.41 0.98 -6.86
CA HIS A 166 12.51 1.95 -6.22
C HIS A 166 12.74 3.42 -6.60
N CYS A 167 13.88 3.78 -7.18
CA CYS A 167 14.29 5.16 -7.43
C CYS A 167 14.76 5.40 -8.87
N THR A 168 14.43 4.48 -9.80
CA THR A 168 14.75 4.68 -11.21
C THR A 168 13.87 5.77 -11.83
N PRO A 169 14.35 6.48 -12.86
CA PRO A 169 13.51 7.43 -13.61
C PRO A 169 12.23 6.80 -14.15
N GLU A 170 12.28 5.54 -14.60
CA GLU A 170 11.14 4.79 -15.13
C GLU A 170 10.08 4.54 -14.06
N GLU A 171 10.47 4.10 -12.85
CA GLU A 171 9.56 3.89 -11.73
C GLU A 171 8.88 5.21 -11.32
N ARG A 172 9.66 6.27 -11.20
CA ARG A 172 9.16 7.61 -10.88
C ARG A 172 8.22 8.15 -11.97
N ALA A 173 8.51 7.89 -13.25
CA ALA A 173 7.62 8.25 -14.36
C ALA A 173 6.26 7.52 -14.27
N HIS A 174 6.25 6.24 -13.91
CA HIS A 174 5.00 5.51 -13.66
C HIS A 174 4.21 6.07 -12.47
N PHE A 175 4.87 6.46 -11.38
CA PHE A 175 4.19 7.13 -10.28
C PHE A 175 3.56 8.47 -10.74
N GLN A 176 4.28 9.27 -11.50
CA GLN A 176 3.75 10.51 -12.07
C GLN A 176 2.60 10.27 -13.06
N ALA A 177 2.62 9.15 -13.78
CA ALA A 177 1.50 8.77 -14.66
C ALA A 177 0.23 8.44 -13.86
N LEU A 178 0.34 7.86 -12.66
CA LEU A 178 -0.81 7.68 -11.74
C LEU A 178 -1.34 9.05 -11.24
N VAL A 179 -0.45 9.95 -10.85
CA VAL A 179 -0.82 11.32 -10.48
C VAL A 179 -1.51 12.04 -11.66
N GLY A 180 -1.03 11.82 -12.88
CA GLY A 180 -1.61 12.36 -14.12
C GLY A 180 -3.04 11.90 -14.41
N LEU A 181 -3.53 10.83 -13.78
CA LEU A 181 -4.93 10.41 -13.82
C LEU A 181 -5.85 11.27 -12.93
N GLY A 182 -5.33 12.24 -12.18
CA GLY A 182 -6.07 13.03 -11.20
C GLY A 182 -6.03 12.43 -9.79
N LEU A 183 -5.01 11.60 -9.50
CA LEU A 183 -4.73 11.09 -8.16
C LEU A 183 -3.72 11.99 -7.45
N HIS A 184 -3.91 12.21 -6.16
CA HIS A 184 -3.07 13.09 -5.33
C HIS A 184 -2.46 12.30 -4.17
N ASP A 185 -1.16 12.42 -3.98
CA ASP A 185 -0.45 11.82 -2.84
C ASP A 185 -0.91 12.51 -1.53
N ALA A 186 -1.72 11.81 -0.74
CA ALA A 186 -2.32 12.35 0.48
C ALA A 186 -1.26 12.85 1.47
N PHE A 187 -0.10 12.19 1.52
CA PHE A 187 1.00 12.63 2.37
C PHE A 187 1.57 13.98 1.94
N ARG A 188 1.60 14.27 0.63
CA ARG A 188 2.15 15.50 0.05
C ARG A 188 1.14 16.65 -0.06
N LEU A 189 -0.15 16.38 0.19
CA LEU A 189 -1.15 17.44 0.33
C LEU A 189 -0.99 18.24 1.64
N LEU A 190 -0.23 17.71 2.59
CA LEU A 190 -0.04 18.29 3.92
C LEU A 190 1.43 18.69 4.11
N ASP A 191 1.65 19.68 4.96
CA ASP A 191 3.01 20.01 5.40
C ASP A 191 3.53 18.91 6.33
N GLN A 192 4.55 18.21 5.89
CA GLN A 192 5.10 17.04 6.57
C GLN A 192 6.55 17.30 7.02
N PRO A 193 6.91 16.86 8.23
CA PRO A 193 8.31 16.87 8.65
C PRO A 193 9.19 16.08 7.66
N PRO A 194 10.45 16.49 7.46
CA PRO A 194 11.37 15.75 6.62
C PRO A 194 11.77 14.41 7.23
N LYS A 195 12.29 13.51 6.41
CA LYS A 195 12.84 12.22 6.83
C LYS A 195 11.83 11.29 7.51
N LEU A 196 10.60 11.30 7.02
CA LEU A 196 9.58 10.32 7.35
C LEU A 196 9.55 9.23 6.27
N TRP A 197 9.83 8.02 6.70
CA TRP A 197 9.91 6.84 5.85
C TRP A 197 8.83 5.84 6.26
N SER A 198 8.39 4.99 5.32
CA SER A 198 7.47 3.89 5.58
C SER A 198 8.15 2.53 5.60
N TRP A 199 9.36 2.43 5.06
CA TRP A 199 10.15 1.20 4.99
C TRP A 199 11.61 1.41 5.41
N TRP A 200 12.21 0.40 6.07
CA TRP A 200 13.63 0.31 6.46
C TRP A 200 14.12 -1.12 6.33
N ASP A 201 15.22 -1.33 5.62
CA ASP A 201 15.87 -2.64 5.54
C ASP A 201 16.13 -3.20 6.95
N TYR A 202 15.95 -4.51 7.13
CA TYR A 202 16.32 -5.18 8.39
C TYR A 202 17.81 -5.15 8.66
N ARG A 203 18.63 -5.07 7.59
CA ARG A 203 20.10 -5.08 7.64
C ARG A 203 20.66 -3.72 8.08
N ASN A 204 21.91 -3.74 8.49
CA ASN A 204 22.73 -2.54 8.75
C ASN A 204 22.16 -1.57 9.80
N LEU A 205 21.25 -2.03 10.68
CA LEU A 205 20.57 -1.20 11.66
C LEU A 205 19.84 0.00 11.03
N ALA A 206 19.31 -0.18 9.81
CA ALA A 206 18.74 0.92 9.00
C ALA A 206 17.64 1.67 9.74
N PHE A 207 16.75 0.98 10.48
CA PHE A 207 15.72 1.63 11.28
C PHE A 207 16.31 2.52 12.38
N ARG A 208 17.32 2.05 13.12
CA ARG A 208 17.99 2.84 14.18
C ARG A 208 18.68 4.08 13.63
N LYS A 209 19.27 3.98 12.44
CA LYS A 209 19.94 5.07 11.74
C LYS A 209 18.97 5.98 10.98
N ASN A 210 17.69 5.65 10.97
CA ASN A 210 16.64 6.28 10.15
C ASN A 210 17.00 6.33 8.64
N GLN A 211 17.63 5.26 8.13
CA GLN A 211 17.99 5.07 6.73
C GLN A 211 16.87 4.31 6.02
N GLY A 212 15.81 5.01 5.65
CA GLY A 212 14.61 4.43 5.07
C GLY A 212 14.18 5.07 3.76
N LEU A 213 13.09 4.55 3.21
CA LEU A 213 12.39 5.04 2.03
C LEU A 213 10.90 5.22 2.35
N ARG A 214 10.25 6.17 1.70
CA ARG A 214 8.79 6.23 1.65
C ARG A 214 8.33 5.57 0.35
N ILE A 215 7.87 4.33 0.46
CA ILE A 215 7.42 3.50 -0.67
C ILE A 215 6.00 2.97 -0.51
N ASP A 216 5.39 3.17 0.66
CA ASP A 216 3.98 2.92 0.92
C ASP A 216 3.21 4.24 0.78
N HIS A 217 2.18 4.25 -0.07
CA HIS A 217 1.49 5.48 -0.46
C HIS A 217 -0.02 5.32 -0.36
N ILE A 218 -0.70 6.45 -0.15
CA ILE A 218 -2.15 6.60 -0.28
C ILE A 218 -2.41 7.75 -1.25
N LEU A 219 -2.94 7.44 -2.43
CA LEU A 219 -3.33 8.41 -3.42
C LEU A 219 -4.86 8.56 -3.41
N VAL A 220 -5.35 9.77 -3.38
CA VAL A 220 -6.77 10.09 -3.38
C VAL A 220 -7.19 10.79 -4.67
N SER A 221 -8.38 10.50 -5.18
CA SER A 221 -8.95 11.19 -6.33
C SER A 221 -9.33 12.63 -6.00
N GLU A 222 -9.48 13.49 -7.02
CA GLU A 222 -9.78 14.92 -6.87
C GLU A 222 -10.98 15.20 -5.95
N PRO A 223 -12.14 14.49 -6.01
CA PRO A 223 -13.25 14.73 -5.09
C PRO A 223 -12.93 14.54 -3.61
N LEU A 224 -11.92 13.73 -3.28
CA LEU A 224 -11.50 13.45 -1.90
C LEU A 224 -10.39 14.40 -1.41
N ARG A 225 -9.71 15.10 -2.33
CA ARG A 225 -8.51 15.89 -2.06
C ARG A 225 -8.69 16.91 -0.95
N ALA A 226 -9.74 17.72 -1.04
CA ALA A 226 -10.02 18.79 -0.06
C ALA A 226 -10.39 18.24 1.32
N GLY A 227 -10.85 16.98 1.38
CA GLY A 227 -11.21 16.28 2.63
C GLY A 227 -10.02 15.70 3.39
N VAL A 228 -8.82 15.65 2.81
CA VAL A 228 -7.63 15.10 3.50
C VAL A 228 -7.24 16.00 4.65
N LYS A 229 -7.34 15.50 5.89
CA LYS A 229 -7.04 16.24 7.13
C LYS A 229 -5.74 15.81 7.80
N ALA A 230 -5.39 14.53 7.68
CA ALA A 230 -4.16 13.99 8.22
C ALA A 230 -3.64 12.85 7.34
N CYS A 231 -2.32 12.71 7.27
CA CYS A 231 -1.67 11.52 6.72
C CYS A 231 -0.43 11.22 7.57
N THR A 232 -0.36 10.04 8.15
CA THR A 232 0.65 9.70 9.16
C THR A 232 1.31 8.36 8.85
N ILE A 233 2.56 8.20 9.32
CA ILE A 233 3.33 6.95 9.25
C ILE A 233 3.60 6.51 10.70
N ASP A 234 3.04 5.36 11.09
CA ASP A 234 3.16 4.86 12.46
C ASP A 234 4.46 4.08 12.67
N LYS A 235 5.53 4.80 12.93
CA LYS A 235 6.86 4.22 13.22
C LYS A 235 6.90 3.39 14.51
N ALA A 236 5.90 3.48 15.39
CA ALA A 236 5.89 2.71 16.64
C ALA A 236 5.83 1.21 16.35
N GLN A 237 5.14 0.79 15.28
CA GLN A 237 5.04 -0.60 14.86
C GLN A 237 6.40 -1.24 14.50
N ARG A 238 7.39 -0.42 14.10
CA ARG A 238 8.75 -0.88 13.82
C ARG A 238 9.57 -1.18 15.09
N LYS A 239 9.08 -0.83 16.27
CA LYS A 239 9.75 -1.07 17.57
C LYS A 239 9.26 -2.33 18.28
N LEU A 240 8.24 -2.99 17.74
CA LEU A 240 7.72 -4.24 18.29
C LEU A 240 8.72 -5.38 18.13
N GLU A 241 8.49 -6.48 18.82
CA GLU A 241 9.26 -7.72 18.63
C GLU A 241 8.94 -8.33 17.25
N ARG A 242 9.97 -8.68 16.48
CA ARG A 242 9.84 -9.24 15.12
C ARG A 242 8.90 -8.41 14.21
N PRO A 243 9.13 -7.09 14.08
CA PRO A 243 8.23 -6.20 13.36
C PRO A 243 8.27 -6.48 11.84
N SER A 244 7.27 -5.98 11.09
CA SER A 244 7.44 -5.80 9.65
C SER A 244 8.56 -4.80 9.38
N ASP A 245 9.20 -4.85 8.21
CA ASP A 245 10.12 -3.82 7.74
C ASP A 245 9.42 -2.55 7.25
N HIS A 246 8.08 -2.60 7.12
CA HIS A 246 7.22 -1.46 6.84
C HIS A 246 6.48 -0.98 8.09
N ALA A 247 6.14 0.30 8.10
CA ALA A 247 5.23 0.92 9.06
C ALA A 247 3.88 1.20 8.39
N PRO A 248 2.74 1.11 9.12
CA PRO A 248 1.44 1.50 8.60
C PRO A 248 1.43 2.97 8.17
N VAL A 249 0.76 3.26 7.06
CA VAL A 249 0.44 4.62 6.61
C VAL A 249 -1.07 4.81 6.73
N THR A 250 -1.50 5.89 7.36
CA THR A 250 -2.92 6.18 7.60
C THR A 250 -3.28 7.55 7.06
N VAL A 251 -4.45 7.67 6.44
CA VAL A 251 -5.05 8.93 6.01
C VAL A 251 -6.40 9.14 6.70
N GLU A 252 -6.69 10.37 7.11
CA GLU A 252 -8.03 10.78 7.56
C GLU A 252 -8.64 11.72 6.52
N ILE A 253 -9.84 11.35 6.04
CA ILE A 253 -10.58 12.05 5.00
C ILE A 253 -11.95 12.42 5.53
N GLU A 254 -12.30 13.68 5.47
CA GLU A 254 -13.66 14.18 5.64
C GLU A 254 -14.40 14.01 4.30
N LEU A 255 -15.51 13.25 4.28
CA LEU A 255 -16.26 12.91 3.06
C LEU A 255 -17.35 13.94 2.76
#